data_7568cbad233215a4ad33f4910a85dbaa
#
_entry.id   7568cbad233215a4ad33f4910a85dbaa
#
_cell.length_a   1.000
_cell.length_b   1.000
_cell.length_c   1.000
_cell.angle_alpha   90.00
_cell.angle_beta   90.00
_cell.angle_gamma   90.00
#
_symmetry.space_group_name_H-M   'P 1'
#
loop_
_entity.id
_entity.type
_entity.pdbx_description
1 polymer ?
#
loop_
_entity_poly.entity_id
_entity_poly.type
_entity_poly.pdbx_seq_one_letter_code
_entity_poly.pdbx_strand_id
1 'polypeptide(L)'
;MKRIATPKKTCWKRKIFPVSASTLKTASVLTISDSSYIGKREDLSGPAIVRALEAAQFKVVHASVLPDEKDAIAARLIECSELTRLVVTTGGTGIAPRDVTPEATLSVIERRIAGVEEKMRQEGAKKTPFAALSRGICGVRGKTLLLNLPGSPSAAMESLQAVIGILPHALELLDGKTEH
;
A
#
# COMPACT_ATOMS: atom_id res chain seq x y z
N MET A 1 -25.24 -31.35 -12.99
CA MET A 1 -23.90 -30.93 -12.50
C MET A 1 -23.51 -29.66 -13.23
N LYS A 2 -23.60 -28.49 -12.58
CA LYS A 2 -23.19 -27.20 -13.17
C LYS A 2 -21.71 -27.01 -12.87
N ARG A 3 -20.89 -26.87 -13.92
CA ARG A 3 -19.46 -26.58 -13.79
C ARG A 3 -19.30 -25.16 -13.25
N ILE A 4 -18.63 -25.03 -12.10
CA ILE A 4 -18.21 -23.76 -11.50
C ILE A 4 -17.06 -23.23 -12.34
N ALA A 5 -17.26 -22.08 -12.98
CA ALA A 5 -16.24 -21.41 -13.77
C ALA A 5 -15.17 -20.83 -12.81
N THR A 6 -13.92 -21.23 -13.01
CA THR A 6 -12.76 -20.66 -12.31
C THR A 6 -12.59 -19.19 -12.72
N PRO A 7 -12.40 -18.25 -11.76
CA PRO A 7 -12.17 -16.86 -12.10
C PRO A 7 -10.84 -16.68 -12.85
N LYS A 8 -10.89 -15.97 -13.97
CA LYS A 8 -9.70 -15.61 -14.75
C LYS A 8 -8.82 -14.69 -13.90
N LYS A 9 -7.63 -15.18 -13.52
CA LYS A 9 -6.56 -14.39 -12.91
C LYS A 9 -6.12 -13.32 -13.91
N THR A 10 -6.57 -12.09 -13.76
CA THR A 10 -6.01 -10.93 -14.46
C THR A 10 -4.67 -10.57 -13.80
N CYS A 11 -3.65 -11.33 -14.15
CA CYS A 11 -2.27 -11.03 -13.77
C CYS A 11 -1.67 -10.10 -14.82
N TRP A 12 -1.49 -8.84 -14.50
CA TRP A 12 -0.70 -7.91 -15.30
C TRP A 12 0.79 -8.28 -15.14
N LYS A 13 1.25 -9.27 -15.93
CA LYS A 13 2.68 -9.59 -16.04
C LYS A 13 3.37 -8.50 -16.86
N ARG A 14 3.84 -7.42 -16.23
CA ARG A 14 4.91 -6.62 -16.84
C ARG A 14 6.25 -7.33 -16.59
N LYS A 15 7.04 -7.48 -17.68
CA LYS A 15 8.37 -8.10 -17.65
C LYS A 15 9.26 -7.40 -16.61
N ILE A 16 9.85 -8.20 -15.72
CA ILE A 16 10.87 -7.76 -14.77
C ILE A 16 12.14 -7.51 -15.60
N PHE A 17 12.56 -6.25 -15.73
CA PHE A 17 13.89 -5.91 -16.21
C PHE A 17 14.81 -5.71 -15.00
N PRO A 18 16.08 -6.19 -15.06
CA PRO A 18 17.03 -5.89 -14.00
C PRO A 18 17.30 -4.38 -13.99
N VAL A 19 16.97 -3.71 -12.90
CA VAL A 19 17.18 -2.28 -12.71
C VAL A 19 18.56 -2.09 -12.12
N SER A 20 19.43 -1.37 -12.84
CA SER A 20 20.72 -0.92 -12.34
C SER A 20 20.53 -0.07 -11.08
N ALA A 21 21.46 -0.15 -10.14
CA ALA A 21 21.40 0.35 -8.76
C ALA A 21 21.49 1.88 -8.62
N SER A 22 20.87 2.69 -9.46
CA SER A 22 20.77 4.13 -9.27
C SER A 22 19.32 4.54 -9.06
N THR A 23 18.95 4.75 -7.77
CA THR A 23 17.93 5.71 -7.30
C THR A 23 16.53 5.66 -7.91
N LEU A 24 16.06 4.58 -8.46
CA LEU A 24 14.67 4.49 -8.91
C LEU A 24 13.77 4.25 -7.70
N LYS A 25 12.91 5.22 -7.39
CA LYS A 25 11.83 5.14 -6.42
C LYS A 25 10.81 4.12 -6.91
N THR A 26 11.07 2.82 -6.72
CA THR A 26 10.16 1.75 -7.13
C THR A 26 9.06 1.57 -6.12
N ALA A 27 7.84 1.28 -6.59
CA ALA A 27 6.69 1.06 -5.72
C ALA A 27 5.87 -0.17 -6.13
N SER A 28 5.22 -0.78 -5.14
CA SER A 28 4.15 -1.77 -5.30
C SER A 28 2.86 -1.24 -4.69
N VAL A 29 1.71 -1.54 -5.31
CA VAL A 29 0.37 -1.18 -4.82
C VAL A 29 -0.46 -2.44 -4.64
N LEU A 30 -1.02 -2.61 -3.45
CA LEU A 30 -1.85 -3.75 -3.07
C LEU A 30 -3.23 -3.27 -2.64
N THR A 31 -4.27 -3.65 -3.36
CA THR A 31 -5.66 -3.40 -2.95
C THR A 31 -6.15 -4.58 -2.13
N ILE A 32 -6.57 -4.33 -0.90
CA ILE A 32 -7.07 -5.33 0.02
C ILE A 32 -8.59 -5.24 0.05
N SER A 33 -9.27 -6.23 -0.53
CA SER A 33 -10.72 -6.23 -0.66
C SER A 33 -11.24 -7.59 -1.12
N ASP A 34 -12.00 -8.28 -0.29
CA ASP A 34 -12.69 -9.52 -0.65
C ASP A 34 -13.60 -9.32 -1.89
N SER A 35 -14.38 -8.24 -1.92
CA SER A 35 -15.33 -7.99 -3.01
C SER A 35 -14.67 -7.70 -4.35
N SER A 36 -13.55 -6.97 -4.34
CA SER A 36 -12.78 -6.72 -5.57
C SER A 36 -11.98 -7.96 -5.99
N TYR A 37 -11.49 -8.74 -5.02
CA TYR A 37 -10.75 -9.97 -5.29
C TYR A 37 -11.58 -11.02 -6.04
N ILE A 38 -12.86 -11.16 -5.70
CA ILE A 38 -13.80 -12.09 -6.38
C ILE A 38 -14.53 -11.44 -7.57
N GLY A 39 -14.18 -10.20 -7.94
CA GLY A 39 -14.75 -9.51 -9.09
C GLY A 39 -16.18 -8.98 -8.91
N LYS A 40 -16.71 -8.92 -7.68
CA LYS A 40 -18.03 -8.33 -7.39
C LYS A 40 -18.02 -6.80 -7.44
N ARG A 41 -16.87 -6.19 -7.19
CA ARG A 41 -16.69 -4.74 -7.16
C ARG A 41 -15.44 -4.37 -7.94
N GLU A 42 -15.51 -3.29 -8.71
CA GLU A 42 -14.36 -2.72 -9.38
C GLU A 42 -13.39 -2.07 -8.35
N ASP A 43 -12.10 -2.29 -8.53
CA ASP A 43 -11.07 -1.59 -7.75
C ASP A 43 -10.83 -0.20 -8.35
N LEU A 44 -11.29 0.83 -7.65
CA LEU A 44 -11.07 2.23 -8.01
C LEU A 44 -9.89 2.85 -7.27
N SER A 45 -9.54 2.32 -6.08
CA SER A 45 -8.49 2.87 -5.21
C SER A 45 -7.10 2.55 -5.71
N GLY A 46 -6.83 1.29 -6.05
CA GLY A 46 -5.53 0.84 -6.54
C GLY A 46 -5.06 1.63 -7.78
N PRO A 47 -5.85 1.69 -8.86
CA PRO A 47 -5.48 2.47 -10.04
C PRO A 47 -5.29 3.98 -9.78
N ALA A 48 -6.06 4.57 -8.85
CA ALA A 48 -5.88 5.98 -8.48
C ALA A 48 -4.54 6.21 -7.77
N ILE A 49 -4.17 5.32 -6.83
CA ILE A 49 -2.89 5.36 -6.11
C ILE A 49 -1.72 5.17 -7.09
N VAL A 50 -1.83 4.22 -8.03
CA VAL A 50 -0.81 4.00 -9.07
C VAL A 50 -0.53 5.30 -9.84
N ARG A 51 -1.57 5.96 -10.36
CA ARG A 51 -1.43 7.23 -11.08
C ARG A 51 -0.79 8.32 -10.22
N ALA A 52 -1.18 8.43 -8.95
CA ALA A 52 -0.63 9.44 -8.04
C ALA A 52 0.86 9.20 -7.75
N LEU A 53 1.27 7.95 -7.55
CA LEU A 53 2.66 7.58 -7.35
C LEU A 53 3.50 7.82 -8.61
N GLU A 54 2.99 7.48 -9.80
CA GLU A 54 3.66 7.74 -11.07
C GLU A 54 3.83 9.26 -11.32
N ALA A 55 2.81 10.07 -11.00
CA ALA A 55 2.91 11.54 -11.04
C ALA A 55 3.97 12.09 -10.05
N ALA A 56 4.17 11.41 -8.91
CA ALA A 56 5.21 11.75 -7.93
C ALA A 56 6.57 11.09 -8.24
N GLN A 57 6.79 10.65 -9.49
CA GLN A 57 8.04 10.08 -9.99
C GLN A 57 8.42 8.73 -9.35
N PHE A 58 7.45 7.97 -8.83
CA PHE A 58 7.65 6.58 -8.48
C PHE A 58 7.40 5.68 -9.69
N LYS A 59 8.25 4.68 -9.88
CA LYS A 59 8.00 3.62 -10.86
C LYS A 59 7.19 2.50 -10.19
N VAL A 60 5.89 2.42 -10.49
CA VAL A 60 5.08 1.31 -10.00
C VAL A 60 5.38 0.06 -10.84
N VAL A 61 5.96 -0.95 -10.20
CA VAL A 61 6.40 -2.20 -10.87
C VAL A 61 5.45 -3.36 -10.62
N HIS A 62 4.59 -3.24 -9.57
CA HIS A 62 3.62 -4.27 -9.22
C HIS A 62 2.32 -3.61 -8.72
N ALA A 63 1.17 -4.13 -9.17
CA ALA A 63 -0.14 -3.83 -8.62
C ALA A 63 -1.00 -5.08 -8.62
N SER A 64 -1.69 -5.37 -7.52
CA SER A 64 -2.58 -6.53 -7.40
C SER A 64 -3.68 -6.32 -6.36
N VAL A 65 -4.74 -7.12 -6.46
CA VAL A 65 -5.82 -7.19 -5.49
C VAL A 65 -5.67 -8.47 -4.67
N LEU A 66 -5.87 -8.38 -3.36
CA LEU A 66 -5.78 -9.48 -2.41
C LEU A 66 -7.07 -9.57 -1.59
N PRO A 67 -7.42 -10.76 -1.08
CA PRO A 67 -8.49 -10.90 -0.10
C PRO A 67 -8.09 -10.30 1.26
N ASP A 68 -9.09 -10.02 2.10
CA ASP A 68 -8.91 -9.57 3.49
C ASP A 68 -8.44 -10.73 4.40
N GLU A 69 -7.29 -11.35 4.07
CA GLU A 69 -6.66 -12.48 4.76
C GLU A 69 -5.27 -12.09 5.26
N LYS A 70 -5.09 -12.06 6.60
CA LYS A 70 -3.87 -11.58 7.25
C LYS A 70 -2.59 -12.22 6.71
N ASP A 71 -2.57 -13.55 6.59
CA ASP A 71 -1.37 -14.27 6.18
C ASP A 71 -1.05 -14.07 4.70
N ALA A 72 -2.09 -13.97 3.84
CA ALA A 72 -1.92 -13.66 2.42
C ALA A 72 -1.37 -12.23 2.21
N ILE A 73 -1.88 -11.27 2.99
CA ILE A 73 -1.39 -9.88 2.98
C ILE A 73 0.06 -9.84 3.46
N ALA A 74 0.39 -10.46 4.60
CA ALA A 74 1.73 -10.47 5.16
C ALA A 74 2.76 -11.09 4.19
N ALA A 75 2.45 -12.24 3.59
CA ALA A 75 3.30 -12.88 2.60
C ALA A 75 3.56 -11.96 1.40
N ARG A 76 2.52 -11.29 0.88
CA ARG A 76 2.66 -10.37 -0.25
C ARG A 76 3.44 -9.11 0.11
N LEU A 77 3.29 -8.58 1.32
CA LEU A 77 4.08 -7.44 1.82
C LEU A 77 5.58 -7.80 1.84
N ILE A 78 5.93 -9.00 2.30
CA ILE A 78 7.32 -9.50 2.29
C ILE A 78 7.84 -9.58 0.86
N GLU A 79 7.16 -10.28 -0.05
CA GLU A 79 7.56 -10.40 -1.46
C GLU A 79 7.76 -9.02 -2.13
N CYS A 80 6.81 -8.10 -1.94
CA CYS A 80 6.91 -6.76 -2.51
C CYS A 80 8.06 -5.95 -1.89
N SER A 81 8.37 -6.13 -0.60
CA SER A 81 9.47 -5.43 0.06
C SER A 81 10.85 -5.85 -0.45
N GLU A 82 10.99 -7.04 -1.04
CA GLU A 82 12.21 -7.50 -1.70
C GLU A 82 12.38 -6.90 -3.12
N LEU A 83 11.27 -6.48 -3.73
CA LEU A 83 11.23 -6.00 -5.11
C LEU A 83 11.20 -4.48 -5.24
N THR A 84 10.68 -3.78 -4.22
CA THR A 84 10.42 -2.34 -4.29
C THR A 84 10.83 -1.63 -3.01
N ARG A 85 10.98 -0.30 -3.12
CA ARG A 85 11.35 0.57 -2.00
C ARG A 85 10.16 1.15 -1.24
N LEU A 86 8.98 1.08 -1.85
CA LEU A 86 7.72 1.51 -1.28
C LEU A 86 6.66 0.45 -1.57
N VAL A 87 5.96 0.00 -0.54
CA VAL A 87 4.76 -0.83 -0.67
C VAL A 87 3.58 -0.07 -0.08
N VAL A 88 2.60 0.23 -0.93
CA VAL A 88 1.37 0.90 -0.52
C VAL A 88 0.23 -0.10 -0.55
N THR A 89 -0.49 -0.25 0.56
CA THR A 89 -1.76 -0.98 0.59
C THR A 89 -2.93 -0.02 0.65
N THR A 90 -4.09 -0.40 0.14
CA THR A 90 -5.36 0.32 0.32
C THR A 90 -6.47 -0.67 0.67
N GLY A 91 -7.22 -0.38 1.72
CA GLY A 91 -8.29 -1.23 2.24
C GLY A 91 -7.92 -2.03 3.49
N GLY A 92 -8.92 -2.59 4.15
CA GLY A 92 -8.79 -3.41 5.35
C GLY A 92 -8.17 -2.68 6.56
N THR A 93 -8.33 -1.34 6.67
CA THR A 93 -7.71 -0.52 7.72
C THR A 93 -8.69 0.03 8.76
N GLY A 94 -9.96 -0.33 8.68
CA GLY A 94 -10.99 0.10 9.64
C GLY A 94 -11.04 -0.78 10.89
N ILE A 95 -12.24 -0.86 11.48
CA ILE A 95 -12.51 -1.59 12.74
C ILE A 95 -13.40 -2.82 12.54
N ALA A 96 -13.74 -3.17 11.30
CA ALA A 96 -14.53 -4.36 11.03
C ALA A 96 -13.71 -5.64 11.29
N PRO A 97 -14.34 -6.77 11.62
CA PRO A 97 -13.61 -8.02 11.91
C PRO A 97 -12.71 -8.51 10.78
N ARG A 98 -13.00 -8.13 9.54
CA ARG A 98 -12.21 -8.47 8.35
C ARG A 98 -11.12 -7.45 8.03
N ASP A 99 -11.07 -6.30 8.74
CA ASP A 99 -10.02 -5.31 8.56
C ASP A 99 -8.74 -5.76 9.28
N VAL A 100 -7.88 -6.48 8.57
CA VAL A 100 -6.67 -7.11 9.13
C VAL A 100 -5.37 -6.59 8.51
N THR A 101 -5.44 -5.58 7.64
CA THR A 101 -4.26 -5.00 6.99
C THR A 101 -3.24 -4.44 7.99
N PRO A 102 -3.65 -3.71 9.07
CA PRO A 102 -2.70 -3.23 10.06
C PRO A 102 -1.97 -4.37 10.80
N GLU A 103 -2.69 -5.42 11.17
CA GLU A 103 -2.13 -6.59 11.85
C GLU A 103 -1.15 -7.35 10.96
N ALA A 104 -1.46 -7.49 9.67
CA ALA A 104 -0.55 -8.09 8.68
C ALA A 104 0.72 -7.24 8.53
N THR A 105 0.57 -5.91 8.44
CA THR A 105 1.70 -4.99 8.31
C THR A 105 2.57 -5.00 9.56
N LEU A 106 1.99 -4.95 10.76
CA LEU A 106 2.72 -5.02 12.03
C LEU A 106 3.52 -6.31 12.20
N SER A 107 3.06 -7.42 11.62
CA SER A 107 3.77 -8.70 11.71
C SER A 107 5.03 -8.76 10.85
N VAL A 108 5.22 -7.83 9.90
CA VAL A 108 6.33 -7.86 8.93
C VAL A 108 7.29 -6.67 9.02
N ILE A 109 6.87 -5.56 9.65
CA ILE A 109 7.74 -4.39 9.83
C ILE A 109 8.67 -4.55 11.02
N GLU A 110 9.84 -3.91 10.95
CA GLU A 110 10.85 -3.86 12.01
C GLU A 110 10.72 -2.59 12.88
N ARG A 111 10.29 -1.49 12.25
CA ARG A 111 10.16 -0.18 12.88
C ARG A 111 8.90 0.52 12.38
N ARG A 112 8.13 1.08 13.30
CA ARG A 112 6.92 1.86 13.00
C ARG A 112 7.25 3.35 12.88
N ILE A 113 6.57 4.06 11.98
CA ILE A 113 6.71 5.51 11.79
C ILE A 113 5.37 6.18 12.12
N ALA A 114 5.08 6.28 13.42
CA ALA A 114 3.79 6.77 13.92
C ALA A 114 3.45 8.20 13.45
N GLY A 115 4.44 9.09 13.27
CA GLY A 115 4.22 10.44 12.80
C GLY A 115 3.62 10.52 11.39
N VAL A 116 3.94 9.57 10.50
CA VAL A 116 3.33 9.47 9.16
C VAL A 116 1.86 9.08 9.27
N GLU A 117 1.55 8.12 10.13
CA GLU A 117 0.18 7.66 10.38
C GLU A 117 -0.68 8.77 10.98
N GLU A 118 -0.12 9.50 11.93
CA GLU A 118 -0.79 10.64 12.56
C GLU A 118 -1.08 11.73 11.53
N LYS A 119 -0.11 12.08 10.68
CA LYS A 119 -0.30 13.07 9.61
C LYS A 119 -1.42 12.67 8.67
N MET A 120 -1.53 11.41 8.26
CA MET A 120 -2.64 10.93 7.43
C MET A 120 -3.99 11.10 8.14
N ARG A 121 -4.08 10.72 9.43
CA ARG A 121 -5.32 10.86 10.21
C ARG A 121 -5.71 12.33 10.43
N GLN A 122 -4.74 13.20 10.69
CA GLN A 122 -4.98 14.65 10.85
C GLN A 122 -5.55 15.28 9.58
N GLU A 123 -5.01 14.93 8.39
CA GLU A 123 -5.57 15.43 7.13
C GLU A 123 -6.97 14.87 6.87
N GLY A 124 -7.21 13.59 7.09
CA GLY A 124 -8.53 12.99 6.98
C GLY A 124 -9.54 13.59 7.94
N ALA A 125 -9.14 13.94 9.18
CA ALA A 125 -10.02 14.56 10.19
C ALA A 125 -10.53 15.95 9.78
N LYS A 126 -9.84 16.65 8.88
CA LYS A 126 -10.34 17.91 8.30
C LYS A 126 -11.58 17.71 7.41
N LYS A 127 -11.80 16.50 6.93
CA LYS A 127 -12.91 16.13 6.03
C LYS A 127 -14.02 15.39 6.75
N THR A 128 -13.66 14.49 7.67
CA THR A 128 -14.62 13.67 8.40
C THR A 128 -14.07 13.20 9.76
N PRO A 129 -14.86 13.23 10.83
CA PRO A 129 -14.44 12.69 12.13
C PRO A 129 -14.15 11.18 12.08
N PHE A 130 -14.72 10.47 11.12
CA PHE A 130 -14.50 9.01 10.97
C PHE A 130 -13.06 8.65 10.56
N ALA A 131 -12.23 9.60 10.13
CA ALA A 131 -10.82 9.39 9.89
C ALA A 131 -10.08 8.90 11.15
N ALA A 132 -10.58 9.23 12.35
CA ALA A 132 -10.04 8.73 13.62
C ALA A 132 -10.15 7.20 13.78
N LEU A 133 -11.04 6.54 13.04
CA LEU A 133 -11.22 5.08 13.06
C LEU A 133 -10.20 4.35 12.16
N SER A 134 -9.40 5.08 11.39
CA SER A 134 -8.35 4.48 10.56
C SER A 134 -7.20 3.98 11.43
N ARG A 135 -6.87 2.69 11.30
CA ARG A 135 -5.76 2.02 11.98
C ARG A 135 -4.56 1.81 11.04
N GLY A 136 -4.55 2.51 9.89
CA GLY A 136 -3.47 2.40 8.92
C GLY A 136 -2.09 2.64 9.54
N ILE A 137 -1.13 1.81 9.16
CA ILE A 137 0.25 1.75 9.67
C ILE A 137 1.20 2.31 8.62
N CYS A 138 2.26 2.96 9.09
CA CYS A 138 3.47 3.21 8.32
C CYS A 138 4.66 2.59 9.03
N GLY A 139 5.48 1.84 8.31
CA GLY A 139 6.65 1.18 8.92
C GLY A 139 7.72 0.82 7.91
N VAL A 140 8.82 0.31 8.43
CA VAL A 140 10.02 -0.06 7.67
C VAL A 140 10.27 -1.55 7.79
N ARG A 141 10.57 -2.19 6.64
CA ARG A 141 11.14 -3.53 6.55
C ARG A 141 12.41 -3.45 5.70
N GLY A 142 13.56 -3.74 6.30
CA GLY A 142 14.86 -3.55 5.64
C GLY A 142 15.03 -2.12 5.14
N LYS A 143 15.07 -1.94 3.82
CA LYS A 143 15.16 -0.62 3.16
C LYS A 143 13.84 -0.20 2.49
N THR A 144 12.75 -0.87 2.76
CA THR A 144 11.44 -0.61 2.14
C THR A 144 10.49 0.03 3.14
N LEU A 145 9.79 1.06 2.69
CA LEU A 145 8.70 1.70 3.42
C LEU A 145 7.37 1.01 3.08
N LEU A 146 6.62 0.61 4.10
CA LEU A 146 5.27 0.05 3.99
C LEU A 146 4.26 1.09 4.48
N LEU A 147 3.21 1.36 3.70
CA LEU A 147 2.20 2.38 4.00
C LEU A 147 0.80 1.83 3.78
N ASN A 148 -0.03 1.84 4.81
CA ASN A 148 -1.44 1.46 4.70
C ASN A 148 -2.33 2.69 4.52
N LEU A 149 -3.15 2.67 3.46
CA LEU A 149 -4.14 3.70 3.15
C LEU A 149 -5.56 3.17 3.36
N PRO A 150 -6.54 4.05 3.63
CA PRO A 150 -7.95 3.68 3.70
C PRO A 150 -8.46 3.02 2.42
N GLY A 151 -9.57 2.27 2.52
CA GLY A 151 -10.15 1.55 1.38
C GLY A 151 -10.99 2.42 0.44
N SER A 152 -11.56 3.55 0.89
CA SER A 152 -12.32 4.41 0.00
C SER A 152 -11.38 5.22 -0.90
N PRO A 153 -11.69 5.38 -2.21
CA PRO A 153 -10.80 6.08 -3.16
C PRO A 153 -10.46 7.51 -2.73
N SER A 154 -11.42 8.28 -2.23
CA SER A 154 -11.19 9.65 -1.75
C SER A 154 -10.26 9.67 -0.53
N ALA A 155 -10.56 8.88 0.51
CA ALA A 155 -9.76 8.85 1.72
C ALA A 155 -8.34 8.29 1.48
N ALA A 156 -8.18 7.33 0.58
CA ALA A 156 -6.88 6.81 0.17
C ALA A 156 -6.04 7.90 -0.50
N MET A 157 -6.64 8.66 -1.43
CA MET A 157 -5.96 9.75 -2.11
C MET A 157 -5.62 10.91 -1.17
N GLU A 158 -6.52 11.31 -0.28
CA GLU A 158 -6.27 12.34 0.74
C GLU A 158 -5.11 11.94 1.66
N SER A 159 -5.13 10.70 2.16
CA SER A 159 -4.06 10.16 3.01
C SER A 159 -2.72 10.11 2.28
N LEU A 160 -2.72 9.65 1.02
CA LEU A 160 -1.49 9.61 0.22
C LEU A 160 -0.95 11.01 -0.04
N GLN A 161 -1.80 11.96 -0.43
CA GLN A 161 -1.40 13.34 -0.68
C GLN A 161 -0.80 14.03 0.55
N ALA A 162 -1.29 13.71 1.76
CA ALA A 162 -0.75 14.23 3.01
C ALA A 162 0.72 13.88 3.23
N VAL A 163 1.18 12.74 2.69
CA VAL A 163 2.50 12.18 3.00
C VAL A 163 3.39 11.97 1.77
N ILE A 164 2.87 12.02 0.55
CA ILE A 164 3.61 11.69 -0.67
C ILE A 164 4.90 12.53 -0.83
N GLY A 165 4.87 13.79 -0.40
CA GLY A 165 6.02 14.70 -0.48
C GLY A 165 7.19 14.33 0.44
N ILE A 166 6.93 13.57 1.51
CA ILE A 166 8.00 13.14 2.44
C ILE A 166 8.55 11.74 2.13
N LEU A 167 7.85 10.94 1.31
CA LEU A 167 8.26 9.58 0.99
C LEU A 167 9.65 9.51 0.30
N PRO A 168 10.01 10.39 -0.66
CA PRO A 168 11.34 10.37 -1.26
C PRO A 168 12.45 10.55 -0.23
N HIS A 169 12.31 11.52 0.66
CA HIS A 169 13.29 11.77 1.71
C HIS A 169 13.38 10.59 2.70
N ALA A 170 12.26 10.00 3.09
CA ALA A 170 12.25 8.82 3.93
C ALA A 170 13.04 7.65 3.31
N LEU A 171 12.91 7.45 1.99
CA LEU A 171 13.66 6.41 1.27
C LEU A 171 15.17 6.72 1.20
N GLU A 172 15.54 8.00 1.06
CA GLU A 172 16.94 8.44 1.09
C GLU A 172 17.59 8.16 2.45
N LEU A 173 16.87 8.45 3.55
CA LEU A 173 17.33 8.10 4.90
C LEU A 173 17.53 6.59 5.08
N LEU A 174 16.65 5.77 4.50
CA LEU A 174 16.80 4.30 4.51
C LEU A 174 17.99 3.81 3.68
N ASP A 175 18.47 4.61 2.73
CA ASP A 175 19.72 4.35 1.99
C ASP A 175 20.99 4.82 2.73
N GLY A 176 20.83 5.45 3.90
CA GLY A 176 21.95 5.97 4.68
C GLY A 176 22.40 7.38 4.28
N LYS A 177 21.62 8.09 3.44
CA LYS A 177 21.88 9.49 3.10
C LYS A 177 21.37 10.38 4.24
N THR A 178 22.25 10.73 5.17
CA THR A 178 21.94 11.52 6.37
C THR A 178 22.55 12.94 6.34
N GLU A 179 23.09 13.35 5.20
CA GLU A 179 23.62 14.72 5.04
C GLU A 179 22.43 15.71 5.01
N HIS A 180 22.39 16.60 5.97
CA HIS A 180 21.47 17.74 6.11
C HIS A 180 22.13 19.02 5.65
#